data_2c694ecfa7de20e23a1997b9be96a6aa
#
_entry.id   2c694ecfa7de20e23a1997b9be96a6aa
#
_cell.length_a   1.000
_cell.length_b   1.000
_cell.length_c   1.000
_cell.angle_alpha   90.00
_cell.angle_beta   90.00
_cell.angle_gamma   90.00
#
_symmetry.space_group_name_H-M   'P 1'
#
loop_
_entity.id
_entity.type
_entity.pdbx_description
1 polymer ?
#
loop_
_entity_poly.entity_id
_entity_poly.type
_entity_poly.pdbx_seq_one_letter_code
_entity_poly.pdbx_strand_id
1 'polypeptide(L)'
;MPRERDPGLIPPSKNSAFQTNEQNDPKGAWATNQDLLVNIKGEGKVKMPTLTSDPTLQLSNDEILRYSRHLIMPEVAMEGQLKLKQAKVLCIGAGGLGTPLALYLAAAGVGTLGMVDFDVVDFTNLQRQVIHDTDDVGRPKLESARDTIRDINPNVEVIPYETHLNSENALEIFKDYDIVADGTDNFPTRYLVNDACVLLGKPNVYGSIFRFEGQASVFYAKEGPCYRCLYPEPPPPGLVPSCAEGGVLGVLPGIVGSIQALETIKLILGKGKPLIGRLLLFDALNLKFRELKLRKNPECPVCGTHPTVTKLIDYEQFCGIRGEEHVPETHVPEITAKEVKQMMDEKKPFVLVDVREPHEYQICRIDGAKLIPLGDVPKRMHELNSADDIVVHCRSGVRSARAVEFLMKSGFKKIHNLKGGVLAWARDVDPSMPSY
;
A
#
# COMPACT_ATOMS: atom_id res chain seq x y z
N MET A 1 -40.15 16.15 -44.85
CA MET A 1 -39.42 15.28 -45.80
C MET A 1 -37.96 15.42 -45.50
N PRO A 2 -37.28 14.38 -45.01
CA PRO A 2 -35.88 14.41 -44.66
C PRO A 2 -35.00 14.00 -45.85
N ARG A 3 -33.82 14.59 -45.94
CA ARG A 3 -32.77 14.14 -46.87
C ARG A 3 -31.76 13.35 -46.08
N GLU A 4 -31.63 12.07 -46.44
CA GLU A 4 -30.56 11.16 -46.08
C GLU A 4 -29.22 11.68 -46.59
N ARG A 5 -28.17 11.50 -45.79
CA ARG A 5 -26.76 11.55 -46.21
C ARG A 5 -26.05 10.29 -45.76
N ASP A 6 -25.55 9.58 -46.72
CA ASP A 6 -24.76 8.38 -46.76
C ASP A 6 -23.40 8.56 -46.05
N PRO A 7 -22.92 7.60 -45.21
CA PRO A 7 -21.57 7.65 -44.63
C PRO A 7 -20.56 6.95 -45.54
N GLY A 8 -19.71 7.75 -46.19
CA GLY A 8 -18.59 7.27 -46.99
C GLY A 8 -17.54 6.52 -46.16
N LEU A 9 -17.22 5.33 -46.62
CA LEU A 9 -16.12 4.47 -46.20
C LEU A 9 -14.76 5.14 -46.39
N ILE A 10 -13.97 5.21 -45.32
CA ILE A 10 -12.55 5.56 -45.35
C ILE A 10 -11.72 4.26 -45.43
N PRO A 11 -10.81 4.10 -46.41
CA PRO A 11 -9.96 2.91 -46.51
C PRO A 11 -8.79 2.95 -45.51
N PRO A 12 -8.22 1.80 -45.11
CA PRO A 12 -7.14 1.73 -44.13
C PRO A 12 -5.81 2.16 -44.75
N SER A 13 -5.12 3.08 -44.07
CA SER A 13 -3.74 3.47 -44.40
C SER A 13 -2.75 2.43 -43.84
N LYS A 14 -1.81 2.05 -44.71
CA LYS A 14 -0.74 1.08 -44.48
C LYS A 14 0.35 1.63 -43.56
N ASN A 15 0.79 0.77 -42.65
CA ASN A 15 2.13 0.59 -42.09
C ASN A 15 3.08 1.78 -41.98
N SER A 16 3.40 2.17 -40.75
CA SER A 16 4.76 2.54 -40.39
C SER A 16 5.17 1.79 -39.13
N ALA A 17 6.20 0.99 -39.27
CA ALA A 17 6.83 0.21 -38.22
C ALA A 17 7.48 1.18 -37.21
N PHE A 18 7.01 1.19 -35.97
CA PHE A 18 7.77 1.72 -34.87
C PHE A 18 8.67 0.61 -34.33
N GLN A 19 9.95 0.71 -34.62
CA GLN A 19 11.00 -0.02 -33.91
C GLN A 19 11.05 0.52 -32.49
N THR A 20 10.67 -0.29 -31.53
CA THR A 20 10.87 -0.02 -30.11
C THR A 20 12.34 -0.24 -29.78
N ASN A 21 13.04 0.83 -29.46
CA ASN A 21 14.34 0.79 -28.81
C ASN A 21 14.13 0.29 -27.37
N GLU A 22 14.32 -1.00 -27.18
CA GLU A 22 14.51 -1.61 -25.85
C GLU A 22 15.91 -1.29 -25.34
N GLN A 23 16.10 -0.18 -24.64
CA GLN A 23 17.25 -0.01 -23.75
C GLN A 23 16.90 1.04 -22.67
N ASN A 24 17.04 0.59 -21.40
CA ASN A 24 16.99 1.35 -20.16
C ASN A 24 15.59 1.66 -19.55
N ASP A 25 14.95 0.59 -19.08
CA ASP A 25 13.98 0.73 -17.99
C ASP A 25 14.63 0.19 -16.69
N PRO A 26 14.75 0.99 -15.60
CA PRO A 26 15.18 0.45 -14.32
C PRO A 26 14.10 -0.49 -13.84
N LYS A 27 14.40 -1.80 -13.95
CA LYS A 27 13.52 -2.91 -13.51
C LYS A 27 12.95 -2.57 -12.15
N GLY A 28 11.63 -2.40 -12.10
CA GLY A 28 10.90 -2.13 -10.88
C GLY A 28 11.30 -3.12 -9.79
N ALA A 29 11.40 -2.62 -8.56
CA ALA A 29 11.89 -3.30 -7.35
C ALA A 29 11.06 -4.53 -6.90
N TRP A 30 10.19 -5.01 -7.75
CA TRP A 30 9.46 -6.27 -7.61
C TRP A 30 10.21 -7.37 -8.35
N ALA A 31 11.38 -7.77 -7.82
CA ALA A 31 12.15 -8.88 -8.36
C ALA A 31 11.26 -10.12 -8.44
N THR A 32 10.88 -10.46 -9.65
CA THR A 32 10.24 -11.73 -9.97
C THR A 32 11.27 -12.82 -9.76
N ASN A 33 11.09 -13.60 -8.70
CA ASN A 33 11.81 -14.86 -8.56
C ASN A 33 11.25 -15.82 -9.64
N GLN A 34 11.81 -15.80 -10.84
CA GLN A 34 11.32 -16.56 -12.01
C GLN A 34 11.44 -18.08 -11.81
N ASP A 35 12.20 -18.54 -10.82
CA ASP A 35 12.44 -19.96 -10.56
C ASP A 35 11.27 -20.67 -9.83
N LEU A 36 10.22 -19.94 -9.43
CA LEU A 36 9.03 -20.51 -8.78
C LEU A 36 7.92 -20.97 -9.75
N LEU A 37 8.12 -20.87 -11.05
CA LEU A 37 7.12 -21.19 -12.07
C LEU A 37 7.30 -22.64 -12.56
N VAL A 38 6.63 -23.60 -11.96
CA VAL A 38 6.52 -24.96 -12.54
C VAL A 38 5.06 -25.36 -12.70
N ASN A 39 4.74 -25.85 -13.88
CA ASN A 39 3.45 -26.36 -14.32
C ASN A 39 3.05 -27.63 -13.56
N ILE A 40 1.90 -27.64 -12.85
CA ILE A 40 1.35 -28.84 -12.23
C ILE A 40 -0.12 -29.05 -12.61
N LYS A 41 -0.42 -30.21 -13.17
CA LYS A 41 -1.73 -30.83 -13.22
C LYS A 41 -2.05 -31.43 -11.84
N GLY A 42 -3.12 -30.96 -11.19
CA GLY A 42 -3.61 -31.48 -9.90
C GLY A 42 -4.37 -30.39 -9.14
N GLU A 43 -5.63 -30.14 -9.51
CA GLU A 43 -6.50 -29.24 -8.75
C GLU A 43 -7.08 -30.01 -7.54
N GLY A 44 -6.39 -29.96 -6.40
CA GLY A 44 -6.97 -30.34 -5.11
C GLY A 44 -8.08 -29.34 -4.75
N LYS A 45 -9.21 -29.84 -4.25
CA LYS A 45 -10.27 -28.97 -3.71
C LYS A 45 -9.72 -28.28 -2.47
N VAL A 46 -9.55 -26.96 -2.52
CA VAL A 46 -9.20 -26.12 -1.36
C VAL A 46 -10.35 -26.19 -0.36
N LYS A 47 -10.07 -26.57 0.90
CA LYS A 47 -11.08 -26.51 1.97
C LYS A 47 -11.26 -25.07 2.40
N MET A 48 -12.46 -24.56 2.23
CA MET A 48 -12.84 -23.24 2.72
C MET A 48 -12.95 -23.24 4.24
N PRO A 49 -12.72 -22.12 4.93
CA PRO A 49 -13.09 -21.94 6.32
C PRO A 49 -14.58 -22.27 6.47
N THR A 50 -14.93 -23.20 7.34
CA THR A 50 -16.34 -23.52 7.58
C THR A 50 -16.84 -22.57 8.66
N LEU A 51 -17.57 -21.53 8.28
CA LEU A 51 -18.35 -20.75 9.22
C LEU A 51 -19.61 -21.57 9.57
N THR A 52 -19.72 -21.93 10.85
CA THR A 52 -20.91 -22.63 11.35
C THR A 52 -22.07 -21.65 11.42
N SER A 53 -23.17 -21.92 10.72
CA SER A 53 -24.36 -21.08 10.81
C SER A 53 -25.07 -21.28 12.13
N ASP A 54 -25.40 -20.17 12.82
CA ASP A 54 -26.33 -20.18 13.94
C ASP A 54 -27.74 -20.41 13.38
N PRO A 55 -28.42 -21.53 13.74
CA PRO A 55 -29.75 -21.84 13.22
C PRO A 55 -30.84 -20.89 13.72
N THR A 56 -30.55 -20.09 14.75
CA THR A 56 -31.51 -19.12 15.32
C THR A 56 -31.43 -17.75 14.64
N LEU A 57 -30.36 -17.48 13.87
CA LEU A 57 -30.16 -16.21 13.21
C LEU A 57 -31.13 -16.05 12.04
N GLN A 58 -31.81 -14.90 11.98
CA GLN A 58 -32.76 -14.57 10.93
C GLN A 58 -32.49 -13.18 10.38
N LEU A 59 -32.92 -12.91 9.15
CA LEU A 59 -32.95 -11.56 8.57
C LEU A 59 -34.28 -10.90 8.92
N SER A 60 -34.25 -9.62 9.29
CA SER A 60 -35.44 -8.79 9.38
C SER A 60 -36.02 -8.51 7.98
N ASN A 61 -37.26 -8.00 7.90
CA ASN A 61 -37.87 -7.60 6.63
C ASN A 61 -37.06 -6.50 5.93
N ASP A 62 -36.50 -5.58 6.69
CA ASP A 62 -35.65 -4.50 6.13
C ASP A 62 -34.32 -5.04 5.57
N GLU A 63 -33.75 -6.03 6.23
CA GLU A 63 -32.57 -6.74 5.73
C GLU A 63 -32.89 -7.54 4.46
N ILE A 64 -34.04 -8.21 4.40
CA ILE A 64 -34.51 -8.90 3.19
C ILE A 64 -34.67 -7.93 2.02
N LEU A 65 -35.25 -6.75 2.24
CA LEU A 65 -35.34 -5.72 1.23
C LEU A 65 -33.96 -5.20 0.82
N ARG A 66 -33.12 -4.89 1.78
CA ARG A 66 -31.74 -4.39 1.55
C ARG A 66 -30.92 -5.37 0.72
N TYR A 67 -30.94 -6.64 1.07
CA TYR A 67 -30.13 -7.67 0.41
C TYR A 67 -30.87 -8.43 -0.68
N SER A 68 -32.03 -7.93 -1.15
CA SER A 68 -32.85 -8.62 -2.14
C SER A 68 -32.10 -9.05 -3.41
N ARG A 69 -31.09 -8.24 -3.84
CA ARG A 69 -30.24 -8.56 -4.99
C ARG A 69 -29.27 -9.71 -4.73
N HIS A 70 -28.81 -9.89 -3.50
CA HIS A 70 -28.05 -11.07 -3.06
C HIS A 70 -28.94 -12.30 -2.95
N LEU A 71 -30.12 -12.14 -2.36
CA LEU A 71 -31.04 -13.27 -2.07
C LEU A 71 -31.55 -13.97 -3.32
N ILE A 72 -31.68 -13.29 -4.46
CA ILE A 72 -32.07 -13.90 -5.73
C ILE A 72 -30.94 -14.62 -6.46
N MET A 73 -29.67 -14.47 -6.02
CA MET A 73 -28.52 -15.18 -6.58
C MET A 73 -28.42 -16.57 -5.95
N PRO A 74 -28.46 -17.68 -6.72
CA PRO A 74 -28.37 -19.04 -6.15
C PRO A 74 -27.08 -19.31 -5.36
N GLU A 75 -25.99 -18.58 -5.70
CA GLU A 75 -24.70 -18.71 -5.02
C GLU A 75 -24.70 -18.09 -3.61
N VAL A 76 -25.59 -17.13 -3.34
CA VAL A 76 -25.74 -16.44 -2.05
C VAL A 76 -26.99 -16.94 -1.35
N ALA A 77 -28.18 -16.64 -1.90
CA ALA A 77 -29.49 -16.96 -1.36
C ALA A 77 -29.62 -16.57 0.14
N MET A 78 -30.59 -17.10 0.83
CA MET A 78 -30.79 -16.86 2.26
C MET A 78 -29.63 -17.40 3.10
N GLU A 79 -29.17 -18.61 2.80
CA GLU A 79 -28.07 -19.25 3.52
C GLU A 79 -26.78 -18.43 3.47
N GLY A 80 -26.42 -17.93 2.28
CA GLY A 80 -25.22 -17.11 2.12
C GLY A 80 -25.32 -15.77 2.83
N GLN A 81 -26.49 -15.12 2.78
CA GLN A 81 -26.70 -13.85 3.49
C GLN A 81 -26.65 -14.01 5.01
N LEU A 82 -27.15 -15.12 5.55
CA LEU A 82 -27.00 -15.43 6.97
C LEU A 82 -25.54 -15.68 7.36
N LYS A 83 -24.75 -16.34 6.50
CA LYS A 83 -23.29 -16.47 6.70
C LYS A 83 -22.59 -15.11 6.73
N LEU A 84 -22.97 -14.21 5.83
CA LEU A 84 -22.42 -12.83 5.85
C LEU A 84 -22.80 -12.12 7.14
N LYS A 85 -24.06 -12.18 7.57
CA LYS A 85 -24.54 -11.56 8.81
C LYS A 85 -23.84 -12.11 10.06
N GLN A 86 -23.44 -13.36 10.06
CA GLN A 86 -22.75 -13.99 11.19
C GLN A 86 -21.26 -13.72 11.20
N ALA A 87 -20.67 -13.48 10.04
CA ALA A 87 -19.22 -13.37 9.87
C ALA A 87 -18.63 -12.16 10.61
N LYS A 88 -17.44 -12.37 11.16
CA LYS A 88 -16.61 -11.35 11.79
C LYS A 88 -15.33 -11.17 11.00
N VAL A 89 -15.12 -9.99 10.44
CA VAL A 89 -13.95 -9.66 9.63
C VAL A 89 -13.15 -8.56 10.31
N LEU A 90 -11.85 -8.76 10.45
CA LEU A 90 -10.92 -7.75 10.96
C LEU A 90 -10.23 -7.05 9.78
N CYS A 91 -10.44 -5.76 9.65
CA CYS A 91 -9.78 -4.91 8.67
C CYS A 91 -8.58 -4.20 9.34
N ILE A 92 -7.39 -4.44 8.82
CA ILE A 92 -6.19 -3.78 9.30
C ILE A 92 -5.91 -2.57 8.42
N GLY A 93 -6.04 -1.39 9.01
CA GLY A 93 -5.93 -0.09 8.35
C GLY A 93 -7.26 0.43 7.78
N ALA A 94 -7.59 1.68 8.08
CA ALA A 94 -8.68 2.46 7.48
C ALA A 94 -8.16 3.38 6.37
N GLY A 95 -7.07 2.99 5.74
CA GLY A 95 -6.40 3.72 4.66
C GLY A 95 -7.01 3.45 3.28
N GLY A 96 -6.20 3.64 2.23
CA GLY A 96 -6.65 3.52 0.83
C GLY A 96 -7.24 2.15 0.47
N LEU A 97 -6.62 1.04 0.91
CA LEU A 97 -7.12 -0.33 0.69
C LEU A 97 -8.27 -0.66 1.65
N GLY A 98 -8.14 -0.27 2.93
CA GLY A 98 -9.14 -0.56 3.96
C GLY A 98 -10.49 0.11 3.68
N THR A 99 -10.48 1.28 3.07
CA THR A 99 -11.69 2.05 2.73
C THR A 99 -12.67 1.27 1.85
N PRO A 100 -12.34 0.89 0.59
CA PRO A 100 -13.28 0.17 -0.27
C PRO A 100 -13.59 -1.23 0.28
N LEU A 101 -12.62 -1.85 0.96
CA LEU A 101 -12.82 -3.12 1.66
C LEU A 101 -13.96 -3.00 2.69
N ALA A 102 -13.86 -2.06 3.63
CA ALA A 102 -14.85 -1.87 4.69
C ALA A 102 -16.22 -1.46 4.14
N LEU A 103 -16.27 -0.54 3.16
CA LEU A 103 -17.51 -0.07 2.54
C LEU A 103 -18.27 -1.23 1.87
N TYR A 104 -17.60 -2.06 1.07
CA TYR A 104 -18.26 -3.18 0.38
C TYR A 104 -18.62 -4.33 1.31
N LEU A 105 -17.83 -4.62 2.34
CA LEU A 105 -18.20 -5.62 3.36
C LEU A 105 -19.43 -5.16 4.16
N ALA A 106 -19.48 -3.88 4.55
CA ALA A 106 -20.64 -3.31 5.22
C ALA A 106 -21.89 -3.33 4.33
N ALA A 107 -21.78 -2.90 3.08
CA ALA A 107 -22.88 -2.93 2.12
C ALA A 107 -23.37 -4.35 1.85
N ALA A 108 -22.49 -5.36 1.84
CA ALA A 108 -22.82 -6.75 1.68
C ALA A 108 -23.50 -7.36 2.94
N GLY A 109 -23.44 -6.70 4.08
CA GLY A 109 -24.05 -7.14 5.31
C GLY A 109 -23.20 -8.13 6.11
N VAL A 110 -21.87 -7.97 6.11
CA VAL A 110 -20.99 -8.65 7.07
C VAL A 110 -21.33 -8.14 8.45
N GLY A 111 -21.69 -9.06 9.38
CA GLY A 111 -22.30 -8.68 10.65
C GLY A 111 -21.40 -7.87 11.58
N THR A 112 -20.11 -8.20 11.64
CA THR A 112 -19.14 -7.50 12.48
C THR A 112 -17.88 -7.13 11.69
N LEU A 113 -17.51 -5.88 11.71
CA LEU A 113 -16.25 -5.36 11.19
C LEU A 113 -15.39 -4.83 12.33
N GLY A 114 -14.32 -5.54 12.68
CA GLY A 114 -13.26 -4.98 13.49
C GLY A 114 -12.38 -4.10 12.61
N MET A 115 -12.00 -2.95 13.08
CA MET A 115 -11.12 -2.03 12.34
C MET A 115 -9.97 -1.59 13.23
N VAL A 116 -8.75 -1.74 12.76
CA VAL A 116 -7.53 -1.32 13.49
C VAL A 116 -6.87 -0.18 12.73
N ASP A 117 -6.79 0.98 13.36
CA ASP A 117 -6.05 2.14 12.86
C ASP A 117 -5.76 3.06 14.06
N PHE A 118 -4.76 3.94 13.97
CA PHE A 118 -4.42 4.89 15.03
C PHE A 118 -4.30 6.32 14.51
N ASP A 119 -4.48 6.51 13.20
CA ASP A 119 -4.30 7.80 12.55
C ASP A 119 -5.54 8.69 12.68
N VAL A 120 -5.31 9.98 12.44
CA VAL A 120 -6.35 10.94 12.12
C VAL A 120 -6.49 11.12 10.62
N VAL A 121 -7.65 11.62 10.20
CA VAL A 121 -7.90 11.95 8.79
C VAL A 121 -7.06 13.16 8.40
N ASP A 122 -6.20 13.00 7.40
CA ASP A 122 -5.42 14.09 6.83
C ASP A 122 -5.99 14.50 5.47
N PHE A 123 -5.93 15.79 5.14
CA PHE A 123 -6.44 16.33 3.88
C PHE A 123 -5.86 15.60 2.66
N THR A 124 -4.58 15.22 2.71
CA THR A 124 -3.91 14.46 1.64
C THR A 124 -4.38 13.02 1.51
N ASN A 125 -5.17 12.51 2.45
CA ASN A 125 -5.77 11.18 2.40
C ASN A 125 -7.02 11.13 1.52
N LEU A 126 -7.78 12.22 1.40
CA LEU A 126 -9.10 12.28 0.80
C LEU A 126 -9.13 11.85 -0.68
N GLN A 127 -8.01 11.99 -1.39
CA GLN A 127 -7.89 11.58 -2.80
C GLN A 127 -7.98 10.05 -3.01
N ARG A 128 -7.91 9.23 -1.91
CA ARG A 128 -7.96 7.76 -1.99
C ARG A 128 -8.69 7.06 -0.83
N GLN A 129 -8.93 7.74 0.28
CA GLN A 129 -9.60 7.18 1.46
C GLN A 129 -11.05 7.67 1.50
N VAL A 130 -11.85 7.22 0.51
CA VAL A 130 -13.21 7.72 0.22
C VAL A 130 -14.27 7.37 1.27
N ILE A 131 -13.91 6.74 2.38
CA ILE A 131 -14.76 6.55 3.57
C ILE A 131 -14.81 7.83 4.43
N HIS A 132 -13.86 8.72 4.25
CA HIS A 132 -13.74 9.99 4.94
C HIS A 132 -14.12 11.13 4.01
N ASP A 133 -14.66 12.22 4.55
CA ASP A 133 -14.96 13.43 3.81
C ASP A 133 -14.13 14.64 4.31
N THR A 134 -14.37 15.81 3.73
CA THR A 134 -13.62 17.02 4.06
C THR A 134 -13.85 17.49 5.49
N ASP A 135 -15.04 17.27 6.04
CA ASP A 135 -15.40 17.68 7.40
C ASP A 135 -14.78 16.75 8.45
N ASP A 136 -14.29 15.57 8.02
CA ASP A 136 -13.59 14.62 8.89
C ASP A 136 -12.11 14.96 9.13
N VAL A 137 -11.54 15.94 8.43
CA VAL A 137 -10.11 16.28 8.59
C VAL A 137 -9.79 16.62 10.04
N GLY A 138 -8.83 15.89 10.63
CA GLY A 138 -8.41 15.99 12.02
C GLY A 138 -9.16 15.08 13.00
N ARG A 139 -10.23 14.39 12.56
CA ARG A 139 -10.93 13.38 13.38
C ARG A 139 -10.18 12.04 13.34
N PRO A 140 -10.28 11.18 14.38
CA PRO A 140 -9.81 9.81 14.31
C PRO A 140 -10.43 9.06 13.11
N LYS A 141 -9.60 8.37 12.32
CA LYS A 141 -10.07 7.64 11.13
C LYS A 141 -11.16 6.61 11.46
N LEU A 142 -11.04 5.93 12.60
CA LEU A 142 -12.01 4.91 13.01
C LEU A 142 -13.38 5.49 13.38
N GLU A 143 -13.44 6.69 13.96
CA GLU A 143 -14.70 7.37 14.24
C GLU A 143 -15.41 7.77 12.95
N SER A 144 -14.69 8.42 12.03
CA SER A 144 -15.21 8.79 10.71
C SER A 144 -15.69 7.55 9.93
N ALA A 145 -14.85 6.50 9.87
CA ALA A 145 -15.21 5.26 9.18
C ALA A 145 -16.45 4.59 9.76
N ARG A 146 -16.58 4.54 11.10
CA ARG A 146 -17.76 3.98 11.78
C ARG A 146 -19.03 4.76 11.45
N ASP A 147 -18.97 6.07 11.42
CA ASP A 147 -20.13 6.91 11.08
C ASP A 147 -20.57 6.66 9.63
N THR A 148 -19.64 6.66 8.68
CA THR A 148 -19.92 6.35 7.26
C THR A 148 -20.48 4.94 7.08
N ILE A 149 -19.92 3.92 7.75
CA ILE A 149 -20.43 2.55 7.68
C ILE A 149 -21.85 2.46 8.24
N ARG A 150 -22.15 3.12 9.37
CA ARG A 150 -23.48 3.16 9.95
C ARG A 150 -24.51 3.78 8.99
N ASP A 151 -24.13 4.82 8.27
CA ASP A 151 -25.00 5.46 7.29
C ASP A 151 -25.26 4.58 6.07
N ILE A 152 -24.26 3.78 5.66
CA ILE A 152 -24.42 2.78 4.59
C ILE A 152 -25.30 1.60 5.07
N ASN A 153 -24.98 1.04 6.25
CA ASN A 153 -25.65 -0.15 6.76
C ASN A 153 -25.68 -0.17 8.30
N PRO A 154 -26.76 0.28 8.93
CA PRO A 154 -26.87 0.32 10.40
C PRO A 154 -26.93 -1.07 11.07
N ASN A 155 -27.07 -2.15 10.29
CA ASN A 155 -27.10 -3.52 10.81
C ASN A 155 -25.70 -4.13 10.99
N VAL A 156 -24.64 -3.39 10.63
CA VAL A 156 -23.25 -3.84 10.78
C VAL A 156 -22.65 -3.25 12.05
N GLU A 157 -22.15 -4.13 12.91
CA GLU A 157 -21.42 -3.73 14.10
C GLU A 157 -19.97 -3.38 13.72
N VAL A 158 -19.52 -2.17 14.06
CA VAL A 158 -18.12 -1.74 13.89
C VAL A 158 -17.45 -1.69 15.24
N ILE A 159 -16.40 -2.50 15.42
CA ILE A 159 -15.56 -2.54 16.63
C ILE A 159 -14.24 -1.83 16.33
N PRO A 160 -14.05 -0.59 16.82
CA PRO A 160 -12.82 0.15 16.60
C PRO A 160 -11.71 -0.30 17.57
N TYR A 161 -10.50 -0.46 17.05
CA TYR A 161 -9.26 -0.65 17.80
C TYR A 161 -8.31 0.50 17.48
N GLU A 162 -8.40 1.58 18.24
CA GLU A 162 -7.53 2.75 18.08
C GLU A 162 -6.18 2.48 18.72
N THR A 163 -5.35 1.72 18.02
CA THR A 163 -4.05 1.28 18.53
C THR A 163 -3.08 0.97 17.40
N HIS A 164 -1.79 1.12 17.71
CA HIS A 164 -0.73 0.53 16.90
C HIS A 164 -0.76 -1.00 17.05
N LEU A 165 -0.94 -1.70 15.93
CA LEU A 165 -0.86 -3.15 15.92
C LEU A 165 0.59 -3.59 16.13
N ASN A 166 0.82 -4.43 17.15
CA ASN A 166 2.14 -4.92 17.50
C ASN A 166 2.08 -6.37 18.01
N SER A 167 3.22 -6.94 18.38
CA SER A 167 3.31 -8.33 18.81
C SER A 167 2.64 -8.64 20.14
N GLU A 168 2.33 -7.62 20.94
CA GLU A 168 1.68 -7.77 22.24
C GLU A 168 0.16 -7.86 22.12
N ASN A 169 -0.44 -7.14 21.16
CA ASN A 169 -1.89 -7.02 21.03
C ASN A 169 -2.50 -7.81 19.85
N ALA A 170 -1.70 -8.17 18.83
CA ALA A 170 -2.23 -8.75 17.59
C ALA A 170 -3.00 -10.06 17.81
N LEU A 171 -2.45 -11.01 18.58
CA LEU A 171 -3.12 -12.31 18.78
C LEU A 171 -4.44 -12.15 19.56
N GLU A 172 -4.47 -11.24 20.55
CA GLU A 172 -5.67 -10.98 21.34
C GLU A 172 -6.78 -10.37 20.49
N ILE A 173 -6.44 -9.40 19.62
CA ILE A 173 -7.40 -8.76 18.71
C ILE A 173 -7.89 -9.78 17.66
N PHE A 174 -6.98 -10.55 17.05
CA PHE A 174 -7.31 -11.43 15.91
C PHE A 174 -8.15 -12.65 16.30
N LYS A 175 -8.05 -13.13 17.55
CA LYS A 175 -8.70 -14.39 17.97
C LYS A 175 -10.22 -14.41 17.72
N ASP A 176 -10.87 -13.26 17.85
CA ASP A 176 -12.34 -13.13 17.80
C ASP A 176 -12.90 -12.99 16.38
N TYR A 177 -12.05 -12.95 15.36
CA TYR A 177 -12.43 -12.76 13.95
C TYR A 177 -12.22 -14.03 13.13
N ASP A 178 -13.07 -14.24 12.13
CA ASP A 178 -12.99 -15.39 11.21
C ASP A 178 -11.94 -15.19 10.12
N ILE A 179 -11.84 -13.95 9.61
CA ILE A 179 -11.00 -13.55 8.50
C ILE A 179 -10.31 -12.25 8.86
N VAL A 180 -9.04 -12.13 8.49
CA VAL A 180 -8.28 -10.89 8.57
C VAL A 180 -8.06 -10.35 7.16
N ALA A 181 -8.36 -9.08 6.94
CA ALA A 181 -8.15 -8.41 5.67
C ALA A 181 -7.10 -7.31 5.85
N ASP A 182 -5.97 -7.48 5.17
CA ASP A 182 -4.77 -6.65 5.31
C ASP A 182 -4.80 -5.49 4.31
N GLY A 183 -5.10 -4.30 4.83
CA GLY A 183 -5.08 -3.03 4.09
C GLY A 183 -3.85 -2.17 4.39
N THR A 184 -2.78 -2.74 4.97
CA THR A 184 -1.59 -2.01 5.38
C THR A 184 -0.65 -1.69 4.22
N ASP A 185 0.16 -0.65 4.40
CA ASP A 185 1.12 -0.15 3.41
C ASP A 185 2.59 -0.28 3.84
N ASN A 186 2.86 -0.92 4.98
CA ASN A 186 4.21 -1.09 5.51
C ASN A 186 4.58 -2.56 5.77
N PHE A 187 5.85 -2.88 5.66
CA PHE A 187 6.34 -4.26 5.78
C PHE A 187 6.22 -4.84 7.19
N PRO A 188 6.59 -4.13 8.29
CA PRO A 188 6.47 -4.70 9.64
C PRO A 188 5.07 -5.20 9.94
N THR A 189 4.05 -4.39 9.67
CA THR A 189 2.65 -4.77 9.90
C THR A 189 2.24 -5.94 9.02
N ARG A 190 2.66 -6.01 7.75
CA ARG A 190 2.37 -7.15 6.86
C ARG A 190 2.92 -8.47 7.39
N TYR A 191 4.17 -8.49 7.86
CA TYR A 191 4.75 -9.69 8.44
C TYR A 191 4.06 -10.08 9.74
N LEU A 192 3.76 -9.10 10.61
CA LEU A 192 3.00 -9.29 11.84
C LEU A 192 1.62 -9.91 11.55
N VAL A 193 0.85 -9.33 10.64
CA VAL A 193 -0.48 -9.81 10.25
C VAL A 193 -0.41 -11.23 9.70
N ASN A 194 0.54 -11.50 8.81
CA ASN A 194 0.73 -12.85 8.27
C ASN A 194 1.01 -13.86 9.37
N ASP A 195 1.98 -13.57 10.25
CA ASP A 195 2.41 -14.53 11.26
C ASP A 195 1.32 -14.76 12.30
N ALA A 196 0.61 -13.71 12.73
CA ALA A 196 -0.55 -13.82 13.61
C ALA A 196 -1.65 -14.69 12.98
N CYS A 197 -1.96 -14.51 11.69
CA CYS A 197 -2.92 -15.33 10.95
C CYS A 197 -2.48 -16.79 10.85
N VAL A 198 -1.19 -17.06 10.61
CA VAL A 198 -0.67 -18.43 10.58
C VAL A 198 -0.79 -19.10 11.94
N LEU A 199 -0.38 -18.42 13.02
CA LEU A 199 -0.43 -18.95 14.39
C LEU A 199 -1.86 -19.25 14.84
N LEU A 200 -2.82 -18.40 14.48
CA LEU A 200 -4.24 -18.59 14.80
C LEU A 200 -4.98 -19.46 13.77
N GLY A 201 -4.31 -19.84 12.68
CA GLY A 201 -4.92 -20.64 11.60
C GLY A 201 -6.05 -19.93 10.87
N LYS A 202 -5.95 -18.62 10.68
CA LYS A 202 -6.93 -17.75 10.00
C LYS A 202 -6.46 -17.37 8.59
N PRO A 203 -7.36 -17.16 7.63
CA PRO A 203 -7.03 -16.61 6.34
C PRO A 203 -6.69 -15.11 6.46
N ASN A 204 -5.65 -14.69 5.73
CA ASN A 204 -5.26 -13.30 5.53
C ASN A 204 -5.56 -12.90 4.09
N VAL A 205 -6.49 -11.98 3.88
CA VAL A 205 -6.84 -11.44 2.56
C VAL A 205 -5.94 -10.23 2.29
N TYR A 206 -4.89 -10.48 1.52
CA TYR A 206 -3.82 -9.55 1.25
C TYR A 206 -4.10 -8.65 0.05
N GLY A 207 -3.78 -7.37 0.18
CA GLY A 207 -3.71 -6.39 -0.88
C GLY A 207 -2.44 -5.55 -0.81
N SER A 208 -1.92 -5.13 -1.95
CA SER A 208 -0.79 -4.20 -2.04
C SER A 208 -0.89 -3.37 -3.31
N ILE A 209 -0.42 -2.14 -3.23
CA ILE A 209 -0.38 -1.21 -4.36
C ILE A 209 0.96 -0.49 -4.39
N PHE A 210 1.41 -0.18 -5.59
CA PHE A 210 2.55 0.70 -5.82
C PHE A 210 2.39 1.42 -7.14
N ARG A 211 2.31 2.77 -7.13
CA ARG A 211 2.10 3.61 -8.32
C ARG A 211 0.89 3.19 -9.15
N PHE A 212 1.10 2.39 -10.21
CA PHE A 212 0.08 1.86 -11.11
C PHE A 212 -0.05 0.34 -11.05
N GLU A 213 0.61 -0.30 -10.10
CA GLU A 213 0.59 -1.76 -9.92
C GLU A 213 -0.19 -2.14 -8.67
N GLY A 214 -1.01 -3.18 -8.79
CA GLY A 214 -1.77 -3.76 -7.69
C GLY A 214 -1.49 -5.25 -7.55
N GLN A 215 -1.60 -5.75 -6.32
CA GLN A 215 -1.49 -7.16 -6.00
C GLN A 215 -2.59 -7.57 -5.04
N ALA A 216 -3.13 -8.77 -5.22
CA ALA A 216 -4.05 -9.39 -4.27
C ALA A 216 -3.80 -10.89 -4.17
N SER A 217 -3.99 -11.45 -2.98
CA SER A 217 -3.90 -12.88 -2.68
C SER A 217 -4.69 -13.22 -1.43
N VAL A 218 -4.90 -14.52 -1.19
CA VAL A 218 -5.37 -15.04 0.10
C VAL A 218 -4.29 -15.96 0.65
N PHE A 219 -3.62 -15.52 1.71
CA PHE A 219 -2.65 -16.33 2.42
C PHE A 219 -3.35 -17.13 3.52
N TYR A 220 -3.42 -18.44 3.35
CA TYR A 220 -4.08 -19.33 4.30
C TYR A 220 -3.25 -20.60 4.50
N ALA A 221 -2.46 -20.63 5.56
CA ALA A 221 -1.43 -21.64 5.81
C ALA A 221 -1.97 -23.07 5.93
N LYS A 222 -3.26 -23.25 6.26
CA LYS A 222 -3.92 -24.57 6.32
C LYS A 222 -4.13 -25.17 4.94
N GLU A 223 -4.35 -24.35 3.91
CA GLU A 223 -4.77 -24.78 2.57
C GLU A 223 -3.80 -24.33 1.46
N GLY A 224 -2.80 -23.52 1.80
CA GLY A 224 -1.87 -22.97 0.81
C GLY A 224 -0.64 -22.28 1.43
N PRO A 225 0.02 -21.42 0.66
CA PRO A 225 1.16 -20.64 1.15
C PRO A 225 0.71 -19.52 2.11
N CYS A 226 1.63 -19.07 2.96
CA CYS A 226 1.54 -17.82 3.67
C CYS A 226 2.37 -16.73 2.96
N TYR A 227 2.32 -15.48 3.44
CA TYR A 227 3.09 -14.37 2.88
C TYR A 227 4.60 -14.64 2.87
N ARG A 228 5.15 -15.26 3.93
CA ARG A 228 6.58 -15.61 3.99
C ARG A 228 6.98 -16.74 3.03
N CYS A 229 6.05 -17.51 2.49
CA CYS A 229 6.38 -18.44 1.40
C CYS A 229 6.77 -17.71 0.11
N LEU A 230 6.24 -16.50 -0.10
CA LEU A 230 6.54 -15.62 -1.24
C LEU A 230 7.68 -14.66 -0.93
N TYR A 231 7.64 -14.05 0.25
CA TYR A 231 8.62 -13.06 0.74
C TYR A 231 9.20 -13.54 2.08
N PRO A 232 10.22 -14.42 2.08
CA PRO A 232 10.81 -14.94 3.31
C PRO A 232 11.41 -13.85 4.20
N GLU A 233 12.00 -12.84 3.58
CA GLU A 233 12.67 -11.70 4.19
C GLU A 233 12.16 -10.38 3.62
N PRO A 234 12.13 -9.32 4.44
CA PRO A 234 11.77 -8.00 3.96
C PRO A 234 12.83 -7.44 3.01
N PRO A 235 12.46 -6.54 2.09
CA PRO A 235 13.45 -5.82 1.31
C PRO A 235 14.31 -4.94 2.24
N PRO A 236 15.59 -4.69 1.88
CA PRO A 236 16.43 -3.75 2.60
C PRO A 236 15.74 -2.40 2.81
N PRO A 237 15.91 -1.76 3.99
CA PRO A 237 15.32 -0.44 4.26
C PRO A 237 15.64 0.58 3.17
N GLY A 238 14.63 1.33 2.74
CA GLY A 238 14.77 2.37 1.70
C GLY A 238 14.92 1.86 0.26
N LEU A 239 14.85 0.54 0.01
CA LEU A 239 14.83 0.00 -1.36
C LEU A 239 13.47 0.19 -2.02
N VAL A 240 12.39 0.04 -1.25
CA VAL A 240 11.01 0.22 -1.73
C VAL A 240 10.48 1.52 -1.13
N PRO A 241 10.21 2.55 -1.94
CA PRO A 241 9.64 3.80 -1.44
C PRO A 241 8.24 3.58 -0.90
N SER A 242 7.87 4.32 0.14
CA SER A 242 6.50 4.36 0.65
C SER A 242 5.53 4.97 -0.35
N CYS A 243 4.23 4.80 -0.13
CA CYS A 243 3.20 5.48 -0.94
C CYS A 243 3.31 7.02 -0.86
N ALA A 244 3.81 7.54 0.25
CA ALA A 244 4.07 8.97 0.43
C ALA A 244 5.25 9.48 -0.43
N GLU A 245 6.21 8.61 -0.74
CA GLU A 245 7.38 8.95 -1.56
C GLU A 245 7.17 8.60 -3.04
N GLY A 246 6.55 7.45 -3.32
CA GLY A 246 6.34 6.96 -4.68
C GLY A 246 5.11 7.54 -5.38
N GLY A 247 4.19 8.12 -4.62
CA GLY A 247 2.86 8.51 -5.11
C GLY A 247 1.92 7.32 -5.30
N VAL A 248 0.63 7.58 -5.33
CA VAL A 248 -0.42 6.57 -5.56
C VAL A 248 -1.59 7.18 -6.31
N LEU A 249 -2.04 6.51 -7.36
CA LEU A 249 -3.29 6.88 -8.05
C LEU A 249 -4.48 6.40 -7.22
N GLY A 250 -5.34 7.32 -6.74
CA GLY A 250 -6.38 7.04 -5.75
C GLY A 250 -7.37 5.95 -6.13
N VAL A 251 -7.67 5.76 -7.42
CA VAL A 251 -8.55 4.68 -7.89
C VAL A 251 -7.94 3.28 -7.72
N LEU A 252 -6.60 3.17 -7.69
CA LEU A 252 -5.94 1.87 -7.62
C LEU A 252 -6.22 1.11 -6.31
N PRO A 253 -6.09 1.73 -5.11
CA PRO A 253 -6.53 1.07 -3.88
C PRO A 253 -8.03 0.77 -3.88
N GLY A 254 -8.86 1.58 -4.58
CA GLY A 254 -10.27 1.30 -4.80
C GLY A 254 -10.51 -0.04 -5.49
N ILE A 255 -9.77 -0.32 -6.57
CA ILE A 255 -9.86 -1.58 -7.32
C ILE A 255 -9.34 -2.75 -6.47
N VAL A 256 -8.14 -2.64 -5.90
CA VAL A 256 -7.52 -3.74 -5.14
C VAL A 256 -8.28 -4.04 -3.86
N GLY A 257 -8.73 -3.02 -3.11
CA GLY A 257 -9.53 -3.22 -1.90
C GLY A 257 -10.92 -3.82 -2.20
N SER A 258 -11.51 -3.50 -3.36
CA SER A 258 -12.75 -4.17 -3.82
C SER A 258 -12.50 -5.64 -4.16
N ILE A 259 -11.33 -5.99 -4.71
CA ILE A 259 -10.93 -7.39 -4.91
C ILE A 259 -10.76 -8.09 -3.55
N GLN A 260 -10.15 -7.44 -2.56
CA GLN A 260 -10.05 -7.97 -1.19
C GLN A 260 -11.45 -8.21 -0.58
N ALA A 261 -12.40 -7.29 -0.75
CA ALA A 261 -13.78 -7.47 -0.30
C ALA A 261 -14.44 -8.68 -0.97
N LEU A 262 -14.27 -8.84 -2.29
CA LEU A 262 -14.78 -9.98 -3.05
C LEU A 262 -14.18 -11.31 -2.55
N GLU A 263 -12.86 -11.37 -2.34
CA GLU A 263 -12.19 -12.57 -1.82
C GLU A 263 -12.68 -12.91 -0.40
N THR A 264 -12.88 -11.90 0.45
CA THR A 264 -13.46 -12.06 1.79
C THR A 264 -14.87 -12.64 1.73
N ILE A 265 -15.73 -12.11 0.87
CA ILE A 265 -17.10 -12.62 0.66
C ILE A 265 -17.07 -14.07 0.15
N LYS A 266 -16.20 -14.41 -0.80
CA LYS A 266 -16.05 -15.77 -1.30
C LYS A 266 -15.65 -16.75 -0.20
N LEU A 267 -14.75 -16.36 0.70
CA LEU A 267 -14.35 -17.15 1.86
C LEU A 267 -15.54 -17.38 2.82
N ILE A 268 -16.33 -16.33 3.12
CA ILE A 268 -17.51 -16.41 3.98
C ILE A 268 -18.57 -17.34 3.37
N LEU A 269 -18.87 -17.17 2.09
CA LEU A 269 -19.88 -17.96 1.39
C LEU A 269 -19.44 -19.41 1.17
N GLY A 270 -18.15 -19.68 1.17
CA GLY A 270 -17.61 -20.98 0.76
C GLY A 270 -17.85 -21.25 -0.72
N LYS A 271 -17.85 -20.22 -1.57
CA LYS A 271 -18.16 -20.30 -3.00
C LYS A 271 -17.02 -19.81 -3.88
N GLY A 272 -16.98 -20.31 -5.11
CA GLY A 272 -15.98 -19.96 -6.10
C GLY A 272 -14.57 -20.52 -5.77
N LYS A 273 -13.55 -19.93 -6.36
CA LYS A 273 -12.14 -20.27 -6.15
C LYS A 273 -11.43 -19.05 -5.56
N PRO A 274 -11.22 -18.95 -4.24
CA PRO A 274 -10.44 -17.86 -3.65
C PRO A 274 -9.00 -17.85 -4.16
N LEU A 275 -8.30 -16.73 -4.00
CA LEU A 275 -6.89 -16.56 -4.40
C LEU A 275 -5.90 -17.31 -3.49
N ILE A 276 -6.31 -18.41 -2.83
CA ILE A 276 -5.41 -19.27 -2.07
C ILE A 276 -4.45 -19.98 -3.02
N GLY A 277 -3.14 -19.83 -2.80
CA GLY A 277 -2.10 -20.36 -3.70
C GLY A 277 -2.01 -19.64 -5.04
N ARG A 278 -2.55 -18.43 -5.14
CA ARG A 278 -2.53 -17.59 -6.34
C ARG A 278 -2.24 -16.14 -5.97
N LEU A 279 -1.41 -15.48 -6.76
CA LEU A 279 -1.17 -14.04 -6.67
C LEU A 279 -1.74 -13.38 -7.93
N LEU A 280 -2.71 -12.51 -7.74
CA LEU A 280 -3.22 -11.64 -8.78
C LEU A 280 -2.33 -10.40 -8.87
N LEU A 281 -1.83 -10.11 -10.06
CA LEU A 281 -1.11 -8.89 -10.40
C LEU A 281 -1.99 -8.04 -11.31
N PHE A 282 -2.09 -6.77 -11.00
CA PHE A 282 -2.84 -5.79 -11.77
C PHE A 282 -1.92 -4.67 -12.27
N ASP A 283 -1.81 -4.53 -13.58
CA ASP A 283 -1.17 -3.41 -14.27
C ASP A 283 -2.25 -2.42 -14.70
N ALA A 284 -2.39 -1.34 -13.97
CA ALA A 284 -3.45 -0.36 -14.20
C ALA A 284 -3.21 0.48 -15.46
N LEU A 285 -1.96 0.69 -15.88
CA LEU A 285 -1.67 1.45 -17.10
C LEU A 285 -2.15 0.71 -18.36
N ASN A 286 -1.99 -0.61 -18.38
CA ASN A 286 -2.38 -1.46 -19.51
C ASN A 286 -3.71 -2.19 -19.27
N LEU A 287 -4.36 -1.99 -18.11
CA LEU A 287 -5.58 -2.68 -17.67
C LEU A 287 -5.45 -4.21 -17.80
N LYS A 288 -4.31 -4.74 -17.37
CA LYS A 288 -4.01 -6.18 -17.46
C LYS A 288 -3.99 -6.84 -16.10
N PHE A 289 -4.67 -7.97 -16.03
CA PHE A 289 -4.59 -8.88 -14.90
C PHE A 289 -3.74 -10.10 -15.27
N ARG A 290 -2.82 -10.45 -14.39
CA ARG A 290 -2.01 -11.67 -14.49
C ARG A 290 -2.13 -12.46 -13.22
N GLU A 291 -2.19 -13.77 -13.30
CA GLU A 291 -2.24 -14.66 -12.17
C GLU A 291 -0.98 -15.52 -12.11
N LEU A 292 -0.32 -15.52 -10.97
CA LEU A 292 0.82 -16.39 -10.68
C LEU A 292 0.39 -17.47 -9.69
N LYS A 293 0.80 -18.71 -9.93
CA LYS A 293 0.61 -19.80 -8.95
C LYS A 293 1.66 -19.72 -7.86
N LEU A 294 1.22 -19.70 -6.62
CA LEU A 294 2.08 -19.73 -5.44
C LEU A 294 2.09 -21.12 -4.83
N ARG A 295 3.26 -21.59 -4.41
CA ARG A 295 3.42 -22.86 -3.69
C ARG A 295 3.78 -22.61 -2.24
N LYS A 296 3.30 -23.49 -1.37
CA LYS A 296 3.77 -23.53 0.01
C LYS A 296 5.24 -23.93 0.04
N ASN A 297 6.07 -23.15 0.73
CA ASN A 297 7.48 -23.46 0.92
C ASN A 297 7.62 -24.41 2.12
N PRO A 298 8.14 -25.65 1.94
CA PRO A 298 8.38 -26.57 3.05
C PRO A 298 9.34 -26.00 4.11
N GLU A 299 10.28 -25.14 3.70
CA GLU A 299 11.27 -24.48 4.58
C GLU A 299 10.79 -23.12 5.11
N CYS A 300 9.50 -22.79 4.92
CA CYS A 300 8.97 -21.53 5.41
C CYS A 300 9.12 -21.44 6.94
N PRO A 301 9.70 -20.34 7.48
CA PRO A 301 9.98 -20.23 8.91
C PRO A 301 8.73 -20.21 9.79
N VAL A 302 7.53 -19.92 9.22
CA VAL A 302 6.29 -19.81 10.00
C VAL A 302 5.31 -20.95 9.70
N CYS A 303 5.13 -21.32 8.42
CA CYS A 303 4.15 -22.31 8.04
C CYS A 303 4.74 -23.58 7.40
N GLY A 304 6.07 -23.71 7.35
CA GLY A 304 6.77 -24.86 6.78
C GLY A 304 6.64 -26.14 7.62
N THR A 305 7.41 -27.17 7.24
CA THR A 305 7.40 -28.47 7.91
C THR A 305 8.00 -28.38 9.32
N HIS A 306 9.03 -27.53 9.49
CA HIS A 306 9.72 -27.29 10.77
C HIS A 306 9.77 -25.79 11.05
N PRO A 307 8.66 -25.18 11.52
CA PRO A 307 8.60 -23.73 11.73
C PRO A 307 9.53 -23.31 12.88
N THR A 308 10.33 -22.27 12.64
CA THR A 308 11.22 -21.65 13.62
C THR A 308 10.58 -20.45 14.31
N VAL A 309 9.62 -19.79 13.65
CA VAL A 309 8.83 -18.70 14.21
C VAL A 309 7.51 -19.26 14.74
N THR A 310 7.50 -19.56 16.05
CA THR A 310 6.33 -20.15 16.76
C THR A 310 5.61 -19.14 17.65
N LYS A 311 6.08 -17.91 17.71
CA LYS A 311 5.48 -16.75 18.40
C LYS A 311 5.76 -15.49 17.60
N LEU A 312 5.02 -14.42 17.87
CA LEU A 312 5.28 -13.12 17.26
C LEU A 312 6.64 -12.58 17.71
N ILE A 313 7.31 -11.85 16.84
CA ILE A 313 8.67 -11.32 17.02
C ILE A 313 8.64 -9.78 16.98
N ASP A 314 9.77 -9.12 17.15
CA ASP A 314 9.90 -7.70 16.86
C ASP A 314 10.00 -7.48 15.34
N TYR A 315 8.91 -7.02 14.72
CA TYR A 315 8.83 -6.85 13.27
C TYR A 315 9.49 -5.56 12.79
N GLU A 316 9.67 -4.56 13.64
CA GLU A 316 10.43 -3.35 13.31
C GLU A 316 11.91 -3.68 13.21
N GLN A 317 12.44 -4.44 14.18
CA GLN A 317 13.80 -4.95 14.13
C GLN A 317 14.00 -5.90 12.95
N PHE A 318 13.07 -6.83 12.72
CA PHE A 318 13.12 -7.77 11.59
C PHE A 318 13.15 -7.09 10.23
N CYS A 319 12.44 -5.98 10.06
CA CYS A 319 12.45 -5.18 8.85
C CYS A 319 13.57 -4.12 8.81
N GLY A 320 14.44 -4.08 9.82
CA GLY A 320 15.56 -3.13 9.89
C GLY A 320 15.15 -1.69 10.19
N ILE A 321 13.94 -1.46 10.69
CA ILE A 321 13.45 -0.12 11.06
C ILE A 321 13.93 0.24 12.48
N ARG A 322 13.93 -0.72 13.40
CA ARG A 322 14.70 -0.70 14.66
C ARG A 322 16.00 -1.50 14.45
N GLY A 323 16.77 -1.20 13.45
CA GLY A 323 18.14 -1.66 13.40
C GLY A 323 18.93 -0.81 14.36
N GLU A 324 19.78 -1.50 15.16
CA GLU A 324 20.85 -0.91 15.94
C GLU A 324 21.11 0.55 15.55
N GLU A 325 21.36 1.43 16.50
CA GLU A 325 21.93 2.77 16.30
C GLU A 325 23.26 2.75 15.52
N HIS A 326 23.32 1.90 14.54
CA HIS A 326 24.25 1.80 13.41
C HIS A 326 23.47 1.79 12.06
N VAL A 327 22.54 2.76 11.84
CA VAL A 327 22.78 3.53 10.61
C VAL A 327 24.20 4.04 10.86
N PRO A 328 25.22 3.73 10.01
CA PRO A 328 26.41 4.53 10.08
C PRO A 328 25.86 5.94 10.01
N GLU A 329 26.02 6.71 11.11
CA GLU A 329 25.87 8.15 11.02
C GLU A 329 26.84 8.53 9.91
N THR A 330 26.36 8.46 8.68
CA THR A 330 26.97 9.26 7.65
C THR A 330 26.69 10.66 8.17
N HIS A 331 27.62 11.16 8.98
CA HIS A 331 27.65 12.54 9.45
C HIS A 331 27.83 13.39 8.19
N VAL A 332 26.77 13.37 7.34
CA VAL A 332 26.70 14.37 6.30
C VAL A 332 26.44 15.68 7.02
N PRO A 333 27.25 16.70 6.75
CA PRO A 333 27.02 18.00 7.32
C PRO A 333 25.59 18.46 7.02
N GLU A 334 24.85 18.85 8.06
CA GLU A 334 23.48 19.34 7.93
C GLU A 334 23.42 20.85 8.13
N ILE A 335 22.45 21.48 7.45
CA ILE A 335 22.12 22.88 7.60
C ILE A 335 20.60 23.03 7.69
N THR A 336 20.10 23.92 8.53
CA THR A 336 18.66 24.15 8.71
C THR A 336 18.10 25.06 7.62
N ALA A 337 16.78 25.03 7.40
CA ALA A 337 16.10 25.92 6.45
C ALA A 337 16.28 27.40 6.81
N LYS A 338 16.29 27.73 8.10
CA LYS A 338 16.49 29.11 8.61
C LYS A 338 17.91 29.61 8.32
N GLU A 339 18.93 28.77 8.50
CA GLU A 339 20.33 29.13 8.20
C GLU A 339 20.51 29.34 6.70
N VAL A 340 19.94 28.49 5.84
CA VAL A 340 19.98 28.68 4.38
C VAL A 340 19.27 29.99 3.99
N LYS A 341 18.14 30.30 4.59
CA LYS A 341 17.43 31.59 4.38
C LYS A 341 18.30 32.77 4.79
N GLN A 342 18.97 32.68 5.94
CA GLN A 342 19.91 33.71 6.37
C GLN A 342 21.05 33.90 5.37
N MET A 343 21.65 32.81 4.83
CA MET A 343 22.68 32.89 3.80
C MET A 343 22.18 33.61 2.54
N MET A 344 20.94 33.35 2.12
CA MET A 344 20.30 34.04 0.99
C MET A 344 20.12 35.54 1.26
N ASP A 345 19.63 35.90 2.44
CA ASP A 345 19.36 37.29 2.84
C ASP A 345 20.65 38.08 2.96
N GLU A 346 21.71 37.46 3.46
CA GLU A 346 23.08 38.06 3.55
C GLU A 346 23.81 38.01 2.20
N LYS A 347 23.20 37.45 1.14
CA LYS A 347 23.79 37.29 -0.20
C LYS A 347 25.14 36.56 -0.17
N LYS A 348 25.31 35.60 0.74
CA LYS A 348 26.47 34.74 0.75
C LYS A 348 26.51 33.89 -0.52
N PRO A 349 27.69 33.72 -1.15
CA PRO A 349 27.79 32.87 -2.34
C PRO A 349 27.67 31.38 -1.94
N PHE A 350 26.68 30.67 -2.45
CA PHE A 350 26.56 29.24 -2.38
C PHE A 350 25.71 28.69 -3.53
N VAL A 351 25.80 27.40 -3.81
CA VAL A 351 25.01 26.71 -4.82
C VAL A 351 23.95 25.87 -4.12
N LEU A 352 22.68 26.14 -4.41
CA LEU A 352 21.58 25.34 -3.94
C LEU A 352 21.20 24.28 -4.98
N VAL A 353 21.21 23.00 -4.60
CA VAL A 353 20.93 21.87 -5.51
C VAL A 353 19.68 21.13 -5.04
N ASP A 354 18.73 21.00 -5.95
CA ASP A 354 17.52 20.17 -5.74
C ASP A 354 17.73 18.80 -6.42
N VAL A 355 17.70 17.73 -5.63
CA VAL A 355 17.89 16.35 -6.14
C VAL A 355 16.58 15.59 -6.32
N ARG A 356 15.46 16.31 -6.35
CA ARG A 356 14.14 15.75 -6.66
C ARG A 356 13.96 15.53 -8.16
N GLU A 357 12.88 14.85 -8.51
CA GLU A 357 12.51 14.64 -9.90
C GLU A 357 11.90 15.93 -10.52
N PRO A 358 11.97 16.10 -11.87
CA PRO A 358 11.43 17.29 -12.53
C PRO A 358 9.95 17.58 -12.23
N HIS A 359 9.13 16.56 -12.06
CA HIS A 359 7.71 16.72 -11.72
C HIS A 359 7.51 17.23 -10.28
N GLU A 360 8.38 16.86 -9.33
CA GLU A 360 8.35 17.37 -7.96
C GLU A 360 8.77 18.86 -7.93
N TYR A 361 9.76 19.22 -8.73
CA TYR A 361 10.23 20.61 -8.88
C TYR A 361 9.16 21.55 -9.45
N GLN A 362 8.22 21.00 -10.24
CA GLN A 362 7.07 21.76 -10.78
C GLN A 362 6.01 22.06 -9.72
N ILE A 363 5.87 21.23 -8.68
CA ILE A 363 4.88 21.43 -7.60
C ILE A 363 5.29 22.64 -6.76
N CYS A 364 6.52 22.64 -6.27
CA CYS A 364 7.12 23.75 -5.54
C CYS A 364 8.64 23.69 -5.68
N ARG A 365 9.32 24.81 -5.45
CA ARG A 365 10.79 24.89 -5.49
C ARG A 365 11.30 26.01 -4.61
N ILE A 366 12.50 25.87 -4.10
CA ILE A 366 13.22 26.95 -3.47
C ILE A 366 13.88 27.78 -4.57
N ASP A 367 13.65 29.09 -4.60
CA ASP A 367 14.18 29.96 -5.63
C ASP A 367 15.71 29.91 -5.69
N GLY A 368 16.24 29.88 -6.91
CA GLY A 368 17.66 29.76 -7.16
C GLY A 368 18.23 28.34 -7.12
N ALA A 369 17.43 27.33 -6.81
CA ALA A 369 17.87 25.94 -6.78
C ALA A 369 18.12 25.39 -8.19
N LYS A 370 19.29 24.76 -8.37
CA LYS A 370 19.65 24.01 -9.57
C LYS A 370 19.13 22.58 -9.48
N LEU A 371 18.27 22.17 -10.41
CA LEU A 371 17.72 20.82 -10.45
C LEU A 371 18.73 19.82 -11.05
N ILE A 372 19.15 18.85 -10.24
CA ILE A 372 19.97 17.69 -10.65
C ILE A 372 19.37 16.46 -9.96
N PRO A 373 18.45 15.73 -10.61
CA PRO A 373 17.83 14.54 -10.02
C PRO A 373 18.85 13.57 -9.43
N LEU A 374 18.53 12.94 -8.29
CA LEU A 374 19.45 12.05 -7.57
C LEU A 374 20.11 11.01 -8.48
N GLY A 375 19.34 10.42 -9.40
CA GLY A 375 19.83 9.45 -10.37
C GLY A 375 20.84 10.01 -11.38
N ASP A 376 20.81 11.33 -11.61
CA ASP A 376 21.70 12.03 -12.54
C ASP A 376 22.94 12.61 -11.84
N VAL A 377 22.97 12.71 -10.52
CA VAL A 377 24.08 13.30 -9.76
C VAL A 377 25.43 12.71 -10.17
N PRO A 378 25.61 11.38 -10.31
CA PRO A 378 26.90 10.82 -10.73
C PRO A 378 27.36 11.29 -12.12
N LYS A 379 26.43 11.53 -13.03
CA LYS A 379 26.71 11.95 -14.41
C LYS A 379 26.91 13.48 -14.53
N ARG A 380 26.22 14.25 -13.66
CA ARG A 380 26.10 15.68 -13.75
C ARG A 380 26.87 16.44 -12.65
N MET A 381 27.60 15.73 -11.76
CA MET A 381 28.40 16.37 -10.71
C MET A 381 29.48 17.32 -11.26
N HIS A 382 29.93 17.15 -12.54
CA HIS A 382 30.86 18.05 -13.20
C HIS A 382 30.28 19.46 -13.43
N GLU A 383 28.96 19.63 -13.31
CA GLU A 383 28.31 20.94 -13.36
C GLU A 383 28.43 21.72 -12.04
N LEU A 384 28.98 21.09 -10.98
CA LEU A 384 29.22 21.69 -9.68
C LEU A 384 30.71 21.90 -9.49
N ASN A 385 31.10 23.03 -8.88
CA ASN A 385 32.48 23.29 -8.54
C ASN A 385 32.72 22.83 -7.08
N SER A 386 33.70 21.98 -6.88
CA SER A 386 34.05 21.45 -5.54
C SER A 386 34.63 22.49 -4.58
N ALA A 387 34.98 23.67 -5.06
CA ALA A 387 35.43 24.78 -4.23
C ALA A 387 34.29 25.63 -3.64
N ASP A 388 33.08 25.54 -4.23
CA ASP A 388 31.91 26.29 -3.79
C ASP A 388 31.28 25.68 -2.53
N ASP A 389 30.59 26.50 -1.75
CA ASP A 389 29.69 26.05 -0.70
C ASP A 389 28.41 25.52 -1.37
N ILE A 390 28.03 24.28 -1.09
CA ILE A 390 26.89 23.61 -1.73
C ILE A 390 25.90 23.19 -0.67
N VAL A 391 24.65 23.54 -0.89
CA VAL A 391 23.51 23.03 -0.08
C VAL A 391 22.65 22.15 -0.98
N VAL A 392 22.46 20.89 -0.57
CA VAL A 392 21.64 19.93 -1.32
C VAL A 392 20.34 19.69 -0.59
N HIS A 393 19.22 19.72 -1.29
CA HIS A 393 17.93 19.42 -0.71
C HIS A 393 17.13 18.43 -1.56
N CYS A 394 16.19 17.78 -0.91
CA CYS A 394 15.11 17.01 -1.56
C CYS A 394 13.78 17.32 -0.88
N ARG A 395 12.82 16.40 -0.91
CA ARG A 395 11.55 16.59 -0.21
C ARG A 395 11.72 16.61 1.31
N SER A 396 12.33 15.59 1.91
CA SER A 396 12.42 15.38 3.37
C SER A 396 13.85 15.38 3.95
N GLY A 397 14.88 15.55 3.11
CA GLY A 397 16.28 15.48 3.55
C GLY A 397 16.97 14.13 3.31
N VAL A 398 16.23 13.04 3.10
CA VAL A 398 16.77 11.67 2.99
C VAL A 398 17.53 11.46 1.66
N ARG A 399 16.94 11.78 0.52
CA ARG A 399 17.58 11.64 -0.80
C ARG A 399 18.78 12.57 -0.94
N SER A 400 18.68 13.78 -0.40
CA SER A 400 19.77 14.77 -0.42
C SER A 400 20.94 14.36 0.48
N ALA A 401 20.71 13.70 1.61
CA ALA A 401 21.79 13.13 2.42
C ALA A 401 22.61 12.10 1.64
N ARG A 402 21.95 11.20 0.88
CA ARG A 402 22.64 10.24 -0.02
C ARG A 402 23.45 10.95 -1.12
N ALA A 403 22.89 12.03 -1.70
CA ALA A 403 23.61 12.82 -2.69
C ALA A 403 24.84 13.51 -2.09
N VAL A 404 24.71 14.09 -0.89
CA VAL A 404 25.82 14.70 -0.14
C VAL A 404 26.90 13.66 0.14
N GLU A 405 26.54 12.49 0.65
CA GLU A 405 27.51 11.41 0.90
C GLU A 405 28.29 11.00 -0.36
N PHE A 406 27.58 10.84 -1.49
CA PHE A 406 28.20 10.51 -2.77
C PHE A 406 29.16 11.63 -3.22
N LEU A 407 28.75 12.89 -3.16
CA LEU A 407 29.56 14.04 -3.56
C LEU A 407 30.77 14.22 -2.63
N MET A 408 30.64 13.98 -1.32
CA MET A 408 31.76 13.98 -0.37
C MET A 408 32.82 12.93 -0.76
N LYS A 409 32.39 11.70 -1.07
CA LYS A 409 33.27 10.62 -1.56
C LYS A 409 33.94 10.99 -2.91
N SER A 410 33.31 11.89 -3.69
CA SER A 410 33.83 12.42 -4.96
C SER A 410 34.67 13.66 -4.80
N GLY A 411 35.02 14.08 -3.54
CA GLY A 411 35.97 15.16 -3.25
C GLY A 411 35.35 16.52 -2.92
N PHE A 412 34.03 16.65 -2.84
CA PHE A 412 33.38 17.90 -2.41
C PHE A 412 33.47 18.03 -0.89
N LYS A 413 34.06 19.11 -0.39
CA LYS A 413 34.34 19.31 1.05
C LYS A 413 33.41 20.30 1.74
N LYS A 414 32.84 21.25 0.98
CA LYS A 414 31.94 22.30 1.49
C LYS A 414 30.53 22.03 1.05
N ILE A 415 29.94 20.94 1.56
CA ILE A 415 28.64 20.49 1.12
C ILE A 415 27.77 20.12 2.33
N HIS A 416 26.49 20.52 2.30
CA HIS A 416 25.55 20.33 3.40
C HIS A 416 24.22 19.77 2.90
N ASN A 417 23.60 18.92 3.70
CA ASN A 417 22.23 18.46 3.51
C ASN A 417 21.26 19.45 4.17
N LEU A 418 20.28 19.96 3.44
CA LEU A 418 19.18 20.74 4.03
C LEU A 418 18.31 19.80 4.88
N LYS A 419 18.43 19.93 6.20
CA LYS A 419 17.68 19.12 7.17
C LYS A 419 16.18 19.28 6.97
N GLY A 420 15.47 18.16 6.75
CA GLY A 420 14.03 18.16 6.51
C GLY A 420 13.61 18.65 5.12
N GLY A 421 14.56 19.03 4.26
CA GLY A 421 14.31 19.35 2.84
C GLY A 421 13.31 20.49 2.60
N VAL A 422 12.56 20.40 1.49
CA VAL A 422 11.51 21.36 1.12
C VAL A 422 10.39 21.43 2.15
N LEU A 423 10.08 20.32 2.84
CA LEU A 423 9.05 20.31 3.89
C LEU A 423 9.45 21.21 5.07
N ALA A 424 10.72 21.17 5.49
CA ALA A 424 11.22 22.08 6.53
C ALA A 424 11.27 23.54 6.02
N TRP A 425 11.60 23.74 4.74
CA TRP A 425 11.57 25.09 4.13
C TRP A 425 10.15 25.66 4.15
N ALA A 426 9.14 24.90 3.70
CA ALA A 426 7.74 25.31 3.72
C ALA A 426 7.26 25.64 5.14
N ARG A 427 7.63 24.84 6.14
CA ARG A 427 7.22 25.04 7.52
C ARG A 427 7.88 26.24 8.18
N ASP A 428 9.20 26.40 7.99
CA ASP A 428 10.05 27.27 8.81
C ASP A 428 10.38 28.61 8.14
N VAL A 429 10.26 28.72 6.81
CA VAL A 429 10.69 29.86 6.00
C VAL A 429 9.58 30.43 5.13
N ASP A 430 8.87 29.58 4.40
CA ASP A 430 7.82 30.02 3.47
C ASP A 430 6.54 29.19 3.62
N PRO A 431 5.69 29.53 4.59
CA PRO A 431 4.43 28.82 4.81
C PRO A 431 3.42 28.89 3.63
N SER A 432 3.67 29.76 2.65
CA SER A 432 2.84 29.85 1.44
C SER A 432 3.21 28.79 0.38
N MET A 433 4.40 28.16 0.54
CA MET A 433 4.88 27.12 -0.39
C MET A 433 4.03 25.85 -0.22
N PRO A 434 3.49 25.30 -1.33
CA PRO A 434 2.75 24.02 -1.26
C PRO A 434 3.62 22.89 -0.68
N SER A 435 3.12 22.19 0.34
CA SER A 435 3.71 20.95 0.83
C SER A 435 2.96 19.76 0.24
N TYR A 436 3.69 18.68 -0.14
CA TYR A 436 3.12 17.52 -0.82
C TYR A 436 3.73 16.22 -0.29
#